data_4f70bc38201b7a15f6689f8aff56f917
#
_entry.id   4f70bc38201b7a15f6689f8aff56f917
#
_cell.length_a   1.000
_cell.length_b   1.000
_cell.length_c   1.000
_cell.angle_alpha   90.00
_cell.angle_beta   90.00
_cell.angle_gamma   90.00
#
_symmetry.space_group_name_H-M   'P 1'
#
loop_
_entity.id
_entity.type
_entity.pdbx_description
1 polymer ?
#
loop_
_entity_poly.entity_id
_entity_poly.type
_entity_poly.pdbx_seq_one_letter_code
_entity_poly.pdbx_strand_id
1 'polypeptide(L)'
;MNTQRKTVTWLKVGLVGAALAAGIVACGGGGGGGGGNPAGGGTAAGGGGTAGGGDPYGGNGTGAGGTTPPAVGTTYMATNLVSDGTITAAHTDANLVNAWGIAFNPTGFVWVADHGTNKSTLYDGNGVPQSLVVSIPAGTGGSAGPTGIVYNGTQDFKVTQNGVTGASPFIFVGQGGTVSGWSPTVNGTAAVTVSDGGANGPLYKGLAISSYAGANYLYAADFRNNAIDVYNGSFAKVTLPGSFHDPALPTGYAPFGIQSIGNLVYVAYAKQATSGPGDIPGAGLGIIDVFDSSGAFIKQLAMGGVLNAPWGMTMAPANFGPFSGDLLVANFGDGKINAFNPSTGKMDGTLSRSDGTPIVIDGLWGLAFGNGVNSQPNNTLFFTAGPSGGTHGLYGRIDLQ
;
A
#
# COMPACT_ATOMS: atom_id res chain seq x y z
N MET A 1 -11.43 63.67 -2.95
CA MET A 1 -12.69 63.59 -3.70
C MET A 1 -12.45 62.82 -4.98
N ASN A 2 -12.83 61.62 -5.06
CA ASN A 2 -13.47 60.89 -6.14
C ASN A 2 -13.31 59.41 -5.93
N THR A 3 -14.36 58.80 -5.39
CA THR A 3 -14.50 57.39 -5.06
C THR A 3 -14.95 56.66 -6.33
N GLN A 4 -14.13 55.82 -6.90
CA GLN A 4 -14.54 54.90 -7.97
C GLN A 4 -14.86 53.54 -7.33
N ARG A 5 -16.13 53.18 -7.34
CA ARG A 5 -16.62 51.84 -7.00
C ARG A 5 -16.41 50.92 -8.21
N LYS A 6 -15.64 49.87 -8.07
CA LYS A 6 -15.56 48.78 -9.05
C LYS A 6 -16.63 47.72 -8.71
N THR A 7 -17.57 47.59 -9.62
CA THR A 7 -18.63 46.56 -9.62
C THR A 7 -18.02 45.26 -10.08
N VAL A 8 -18.10 44.21 -9.22
CA VAL A 8 -17.70 42.84 -9.57
C VAL A 8 -18.93 42.11 -10.07
N THR A 9 -18.93 41.72 -11.32
CA THR A 9 -19.99 40.93 -11.96
C THR A 9 -19.70 39.43 -11.69
N TRP A 10 -20.62 38.75 -11.02
CA TRP A 10 -20.58 37.31 -10.79
C TRP A 10 -21.14 36.57 -12.00
N LEU A 11 -20.31 35.75 -12.63
CA LEU A 11 -20.73 34.81 -13.67
C LEU A 11 -21.30 33.55 -13.01
N LYS A 12 -22.58 33.28 -13.21
CA LYS A 12 -23.24 32.03 -12.77
C LYS A 12 -22.87 30.93 -13.78
N VAL A 13 -22.13 29.91 -13.31
CA VAL A 13 -21.94 28.67 -14.05
C VAL A 13 -23.05 27.71 -13.60
N GLY A 14 -23.87 27.28 -14.53
CA GLY A 14 -24.98 26.38 -14.31
C GLY A 14 -24.48 24.92 -14.10
N LEU A 15 -24.96 24.30 -13.04
CA LEU A 15 -24.85 22.87 -12.81
C LEU A 15 -25.83 22.12 -13.72
N VAL A 16 -25.31 21.24 -14.58
CA VAL A 16 -26.10 20.20 -15.25
C VAL A 16 -26.04 18.94 -14.36
N GLY A 17 -27.14 18.65 -13.70
CA GLY A 17 -27.34 17.41 -12.96
C GLY A 17 -27.69 16.26 -13.89
N ALA A 18 -26.89 15.19 -13.90
CA ALA A 18 -27.27 13.91 -14.47
C ALA A 18 -27.73 12.97 -13.35
N ALA A 19 -29.03 12.67 -13.33
CA ALA A 19 -29.62 11.66 -12.47
C ALA A 19 -29.38 10.28 -13.11
N LEU A 20 -28.65 9.37 -12.44
CA LEU A 20 -28.64 7.94 -12.76
C LEU A 20 -29.67 7.23 -11.90
N ALA A 21 -30.66 6.63 -12.55
CA ALA A 21 -31.66 5.75 -11.95
C ALA A 21 -31.04 4.37 -11.69
N ALA A 22 -31.16 3.91 -10.44
CA ALA A 22 -30.82 2.54 -10.03
C ALA A 22 -31.96 1.61 -10.41
N GLY A 23 -31.71 0.66 -11.30
CA GLY A 23 -32.62 -0.46 -11.62
C GLY A 23 -32.32 -1.62 -10.69
N ILE A 24 -33.29 -1.94 -9.82
CA ILE A 24 -33.33 -3.16 -9.02
C ILE A 24 -33.95 -4.26 -9.90
N VAL A 25 -33.20 -5.33 -10.18
CA VAL A 25 -33.73 -6.58 -10.71
C VAL A 25 -33.80 -7.61 -9.60
N ALA A 26 -34.94 -7.86 -9.09
CA ALA A 26 -35.27 -9.00 -8.25
C ALA A 26 -35.59 -10.19 -9.16
N CYS A 27 -34.96 -11.34 -8.99
CA CYS A 27 -35.45 -12.64 -9.45
C CYS A 27 -35.59 -13.55 -8.25
N GLY A 28 -36.87 -13.83 -7.91
CA GLY A 28 -37.31 -14.88 -7.01
C GLY A 28 -37.38 -16.22 -7.71
N GLY A 29 -37.09 -17.28 -7.04
CA GLY A 29 -37.95 -18.16 -6.38
C GLY A 29 -38.25 -19.47 -7.10
N GLY A 30 -38.12 -20.57 -6.38
CA GLY A 30 -38.79 -21.87 -6.58
C GLY A 30 -37.85 -22.97 -7.06
N GLY A 31 -37.62 -24.10 -6.40
CA GLY A 31 -38.43 -24.84 -5.46
C GLY A 31 -38.44 -26.31 -5.86
N GLY A 32 -38.14 -27.23 -4.95
CA GLY A 32 -38.47 -28.64 -5.01
C GLY A 32 -37.39 -29.55 -5.57
N GLY A 33 -36.91 -30.61 -4.93
CA GLY A 33 -37.44 -31.52 -4.00
C GLY A 33 -36.95 -32.95 -4.31
N GLY A 34 -36.49 -33.71 -3.29
CA GLY A 34 -36.55 -35.17 -3.25
C GLY A 34 -35.30 -35.91 -3.74
N GLY A 35 -34.51 -36.56 -2.93
CA GLY A 35 -34.81 -37.71 -2.15
C GLY A 35 -33.96 -38.91 -2.62
N GLY A 36 -33.23 -39.56 -1.72
CA GLY A 36 -32.90 -40.96 -1.87
C GLY A 36 -31.40 -41.36 -1.81
N ASN A 37 -30.93 -41.66 -0.60
CA ASN A 37 -29.89 -42.68 -0.35
C ASN A 37 -30.52 -44.07 -0.44
N PRO A 38 -29.81 -45.26 -0.64
CA PRO A 38 -28.80 -45.71 0.27
C PRO A 38 -27.64 -46.63 -0.27
N ALA A 39 -26.58 -46.67 0.46
CA ALA A 39 -25.74 -47.81 0.91
C ALA A 39 -25.42 -49.04 0.05
N GLY A 40 -24.14 -49.46 0.13
CA GLY A 40 -23.60 -50.81 -0.10
C GLY A 40 -22.26 -50.72 -0.76
N GLY A 41 -21.11 -51.05 -0.22
CA GLY A 41 -20.71 -52.20 0.58
C GLY A 41 -20.00 -53.19 -0.33
N GLY A 42 -18.66 -53.41 -0.15
CA GLY A 42 -18.06 -54.55 -0.76
C GLY A 42 -16.56 -54.47 -1.05
N THR A 43 -15.86 -55.17 -0.26
CA THR A 43 -14.46 -55.44 -0.11
C THR A 43 -13.79 -56.22 -1.24
N ALA A 44 -12.46 -56.10 -1.31
CA ALA A 44 -11.39 -57.11 -1.42
C ALA A 44 -10.73 -57.39 -2.77
N ALA A 45 -9.45 -57.14 -2.74
CA ALA A 45 -8.28 -57.99 -2.96
C ALA A 45 -7.92 -58.55 -4.34
N GLY A 46 -6.70 -58.28 -4.75
CA GLY A 46 -5.73 -59.33 -5.05
C GLY A 46 -5.37 -59.58 -6.53
N GLY A 47 -4.06 -59.57 -6.75
CA GLY A 47 -3.44 -60.48 -7.69
C GLY A 47 -2.90 -59.95 -9.00
N GLY A 48 -1.69 -59.80 -9.13
CA GLY A 48 -0.55 -59.97 -9.90
C GLY A 48 -0.62 -60.72 -11.22
N GLY A 49 0.32 -60.41 -12.13
CA GLY A 49 0.61 -61.26 -13.27
C GLY A 49 1.24 -60.53 -14.44
N THR A 50 2.39 -60.93 -14.71
CA THR A 50 3.43 -60.60 -15.67
C THR A 50 3.11 -60.77 -17.18
N ALA A 51 3.87 -59.97 -17.96
CA ALA A 51 4.58 -60.30 -19.20
C ALA A 51 3.87 -60.24 -20.57
N GLY A 52 4.43 -59.47 -21.47
CA GLY A 52 4.87 -59.96 -22.74
C GLY A 52 4.17 -59.50 -24.01
N GLY A 53 4.86 -58.70 -24.84
CA GLY A 53 4.91 -59.04 -26.26
C GLY A 53 4.21 -58.11 -27.27
N GLY A 54 4.98 -57.39 -28.07
CA GLY A 54 4.76 -57.27 -29.51
C GLY A 54 4.09 -56.03 -30.07
N ASP A 55 4.87 -55.10 -30.59
CA ASP A 55 4.53 -54.25 -31.73
C ASP A 55 4.23 -55.10 -32.97
N PRO A 56 3.53 -54.67 -34.03
CA PRO A 56 3.64 -53.40 -34.72
C PRO A 56 2.32 -52.89 -35.35
N TYR A 57 2.10 -51.60 -35.52
CA TYR A 57 1.62 -50.99 -36.77
C TYR A 57 1.64 -49.46 -36.65
N GLY A 58 2.35 -48.81 -37.60
CA GLY A 58 2.43 -47.38 -37.75
C GLY A 58 1.08 -46.74 -38.02
N GLY A 59 0.82 -45.67 -37.32
CA GLY A 59 -0.27 -44.73 -37.55
C GLY A 59 0.27 -43.31 -37.49
N ASN A 60 0.38 -42.70 -38.66
CA ASN A 60 0.75 -41.31 -38.88
C ASN A 60 -0.29 -40.38 -38.19
N GLY A 61 -0.05 -40.02 -36.95
CA GLY A 61 -0.84 -39.04 -36.20
C GLY A 61 -0.22 -37.68 -36.41
N THR A 62 -0.86 -36.83 -37.21
CA THR A 62 -0.62 -35.40 -37.31
C THR A 62 -0.64 -34.78 -35.90
N GLY A 63 0.51 -34.30 -35.46
CA GLY A 63 0.66 -33.65 -34.17
C GLY A 63 -0.27 -32.44 -34.08
N ALA A 64 -1.26 -32.53 -33.19
CA ALA A 64 -1.92 -31.37 -32.67
C ALA A 64 -0.84 -30.55 -31.94
N GLY A 65 -0.53 -29.37 -32.47
CA GLY A 65 0.35 -28.42 -31.83
C GLY A 65 -0.19 -28.10 -30.42
N GLY A 66 0.41 -28.71 -29.42
CA GLY A 66 0.22 -28.31 -28.07
C GLY A 66 0.74 -26.87 -27.94
N THR A 67 -0.16 -25.91 -27.82
CA THR A 67 0.21 -24.58 -27.39
C THR A 67 0.76 -24.73 -25.97
N THR A 68 2.09 -24.70 -25.85
CA THR A 68 2.75 -24.50 -24.57
C THR A 68 2.12 -23.25 -23.96
N PRO A 69 1.62 -23.31 -22.72
CA PRO A 69 1.19 -22.10 -22.04
C PRO A 69 2.33 -21.07 -22.15
N PRO A 70 2.03 -19.78 -22.36
CA PRO A 70 3.08 -18.76 -22.39
C PRO A 70 3.93 -18.92 -21.13
N ALA A 71 5.25 -18.90 -21.29
CA ALA A 71 6.17 -19.00 -20.18
C ALA A 71 5.80 -17.90 -19.17
N VAL A 72 5.53 -18.29 -17.93
CA VAL A 72 5.29 -17.33 -16.87
C VAL A 72 6.59 -16.53 -16.70
N GLY A 73 6.52 -15.21 -16.80
CA GLY A 73 7.66 -14.34 -16.56
C GLY A 73 8.31 -14.66 -15.21
N THR A 74 9.62 -14.67 -15.16
CA THR A 74 10.38 -15.02 -13.96
C THR A 74 11.27 -13.87 -13.48
N THR A 75 11.30 -12.77 -14.22
CA THR A 75 12.14 -11.60 -13.97
C THR A 75 11.32 -10.32 -14.01
N TYR A 76 11.91 -9.25 -13.56
CA TYR A 76 11.20 -7.97 -13.37
C TYR A 76 11.95 -6.83 -14.02
N MET A 77 11.21 -5.82 -14.47
CA MET A 77 11.74 -4.58 -15.02
C MET A 77 11.19 -3.38 -14.26
N ALA A 78 12.09 -2.58 -13.71
CA ALA A 78 11.73 -1.30 -13.11
C ALA A 78 11.77 -0.17 -14.14
N THR A 79 10.74 0.68 -14.14
CA THR A 79 10.60 1.86 -15.01
C THR A 79 10.34 3.10 -14.15
N ASN A 80 11.16 4.14 -14.33
CA ASN A 80 10.95 5.43 -13.71
C ASN A 80 9.87 6.20 -14.48
N LEU A 81 8.78 6.53 -13.82
CA LEU A 81 7.64 7.21 -14.43
C LEU A 81 7.68 8.72 -14.21
N VAL A 82 7.93 9.17 -12.98
CA VAL A 82 7.99 10.59 -12.61
C VAL A 82 9.18 10.84 -11.71
N SER A 83 9.89 11.95 -11.92
CA SER A 83 10.90 12.48 -11.00
C SER A 83 10.72 13.98 -10.80
N ASP A 84 11.44 14.54 -9.83
CA ASP A 84 11.56 16.00 -9.63
C ASP A 84 12.40 16.73 -10.69
N GLY A 85 12.91 15.99 -11.69
CA GLY A 85 13.73 16.49 -12.78
C GLY A 85 15.22 16.15 -12.67
N THR A 86 15.65 15.60 -11.55
CA THR A 86 17.07 15.23 -11.33
C THR A 86 17.39 13.83 -11.87
N ILE A 87 16.46 12.91 -11.77
CA ILE A 87 16.57 11.53 -12.26
C ILE A 87 15.81 11.41 -13.58
N THR A 88 16.39 10.70 -14.55
CA THR A 88 15.70 10.43 -15.81
C THR A 88 14.43 9.62 -15.57
N ALA A 89 13.29 10.16 -15.97
CA ALA A 89 11.97 9.56 -15.90
C ALA A 89 11.12 9.98 -17.10
N ALA A 90 9.96 9.34 -17.31
CA ALA A 90 9.05 9.67 -18.41
C ALA A 90 8.45 11.08 -18.26
N HIS A 91 8.18 11.51 -17.03
CA HIS A 91 7.59 12.80 -16.70
C HIS A 91 8.36 13.50 -15.58
N THR A 92 8.16 14.82 -15.47
CA THR A 92 8.75 15.65 -14.42
C THR A 92 7.64 16.32 -13.61
N ASP A 93 7.74 16.25 -12.26
CA ASP A 93 6.91 17.02 -11.35
C ASP A 93 7.75 17.54 -10.18
N ALA A 94 7.98 18.84 -10.13
CA ALA A 94 8.78 19.48 -9.08
C ALA A 94 8.16 19.38 -7.67
N ASN A 95 6.90 18.94 -7.55
CA ASN A 95 6.28 18.68 -6.26
C ASN A 95 6.69 17.33 -5.68
N LEU A 96 7.10 16.37 -6.52
CA LEU A 96 7.48 15.02 -6.12
C LEU A 96 8.89 15.02 -5.51
N VAL A 97 9.02 15.40 -4.24
CA VAL A 97 10.30 15.40 -3.51
C VAL A 97 10.19 14.52 -2.28
N ASN A 98 11.11 13.57 -2.14
CA ASN A 98 11.14 12.58 -1.06
C ASN A 98 9.78 11.88 -0.92
N ALA A 99 9.37 11.18 -1.96
CA ALA A 99 8.07 10.52 -2.06
C ALA A 99 8.04 9.28 -1.17
N TRP A 100 7.16 9.26 -0.14
CA TRP A 100 7.06 8.17 0.83
C TRP A 100 5.85 7.26 0.59
N GLY A 101 4.70 7.62 1.14
CA GLY A 101 3.50 6.81 1.09
C GLY A 101 2.85 6.81 -0.29
N ILE A 102 2.23 5.69 -0.63
CA ILE A 102 1.49 5.48 -1.86
C ILE A 102 0.13 4.85 -1.54
N ALA A 103 -0.95 5.39 -2.07
CA ALA A 103 -2.28 4.82 -1.91
C ALA A 103 -3.10 4.96 -3.19
N PHE A 104 -3.87 3.92 -3.52
CA PHE A 104 -4.75 3.93 -4.68
C PHE A 104 -6.19 4.27 -4.28
N ASN A 105 -6.79 5.23 -4.98
CA ASN A 105 -8.24 5.30 -5.04
C ASN A 105 -8.72 4.10 -5.88
N PRO A 106 -9.60 3.23 -5.38
CA PRO A 106 -10.04 2.04 -6.13
C PRO A 106 -10.61 2.30 -7.52
N THR A 107 -11.14 3.50 -7.76
CA THR A 107 -11.74 3.91 -9.04
C THR A 107 -11.04 5.10 -9.70
N GLY A 108 -9.87 5.49 -9.17
CA GLY A 108 -9.17 6.71 -9.60
C GLY A 108 -7.66 6.54 -9.71
N PHE A 109 -6.96 7.64 -9.54
CA PHE A 109 -5.51 7.73 -9.64
C PHE A 109 -4.80 7.28 -8.37
N VAL A 110 -3.52 6.96 -8.50
CA VAL A 110 -2.61 6.81 -7.36
C VAL A 110 -2.36 8.17 -6.73
N TRP A 111 -2.22 8.18 -5.40
CA TRP A 111 -1.85 9.31 -4.58
C TRP A 111 -0.51 9.05 -3.91
N VAL A 112 0.37 10.03 -3.89
CA VAL A 112 1.70 9.98 -3.31
C VAL A 112 1.84 11.02 -2.22
N ALA A 113 2.43 10.66 -1.08
CA ALA A 113 2.77 11.58 0.00
C ALA A 113 4.18 12.14 -0.24
N ASP A 114 4.28 13.42 -0.59
CA ASP A 114 5.52 14.11 -0.94
C ASP A 114 6.09 14.80 0.31
N HIS A 115 6.93 14.08 1.03
CA HIS A 115 7.47 14.52 2.32
C HIS A 115 8.24 15.85 2.19
N GLY A 116 9.05 16.00 1.15
CA GLY A 116 9.93 17.16 0.97
C GLY A 116 9.20 18.46 0.63
N THR A 117 7.98 18.37 0.05
CA THR A 117 7.19 19.55 -0.36
C THR A 117 5.95 19.78 0.48
N ASN A 118 5.65 18.91 1.46
CA ASN A 118 4.40 18.93 2.24
C ASN A 118 3.16 18.89 1.35
N LYS A 119 3.16 18.01 0.35
CA LYS A 119 2.09 17.87 -0.62
C LYS A 119 1.67 16.41 -0.78
N SER A 120 0.59 16.23 -1.52
CA SER A 120 0.26 14.95 -2.14
C SER A 120 -0.04 15.19 -3.60
N THR A 121 0.61 14.43 -4.46
CA THR A 121 0.47 14.46 -5.92
C THR A 121 -0.22 13.22 -6.43
N LEU A 122 -0.78 13.30 -7.63
CA LEU A 122 -1.54 12.23 -8.24
C LEU A 122 -0.99 11.91 -9.63
N TYR A 123 -0.94 10.62 -9.94
CA TYR A 123 -0.47 10.12 -11.24
C TYR A 123 -1.36 9.00 -11.78
N ASP A 124 -1.35 8.78 -13.08
CA ASP A 124 -1.84 7.54 -13.67
C ASP A 124 -0.73 6.46 -13.71
N GLY A 125 -1.05 5.29 -14.24
CA GLY A 125 -0.11 4.17 -14.34
C GLY A 125 1.01 4.34 -15.37
N ASN A 126 0.96 5.41 -16.19
CA ASN A 126 2.03 5.81 -17.11
C ASN A 126 2.85 6.99 -16.54
N GLY A 127 2.49 7.48 -15.33
CA GLY A 127 3.15 8.59 -14.68
C GLY A 127 2.67 9.97 -15.11
N VAL A 128 1.56 10.07 -15.84
CA VAL A 128 1.02 11.40 -16.23
C VAL A 128 0.54 12.14 -14.98
N PRO A 129 1.15 13.31 -14.64
CA PRO A 129 0.73 14.08 -13.49
C PRO A 129 -0.70 14.62 -13.65
N GLN A 130 -1.48 14.53 -12.59
CA GLN A 130 -2.82 15.10 -12.55
C GLN A 130 -2.81 16.56 -12.07
N SER A 131 -3.81 17.33 -12.45
CA SER A 131 -3.88 18.75 -12.10
C SER A 131 -4.10 19.02 -10.60
N LEU A 132 -4.64 18.06 -9.86
CA LEU A 132 -4.85 18.18 -8.43
C LEU A 132 -3.53 17.96 -7.68
N VAL A 133 -3.14 18.95 -6.89
CA VAL A 133 -2.07 18.86 -5.89
C VAL A 133 -2.66 19.30 -4.56
N VAL A 134 -2.54 18.44 -3.54
CA VAL A 134 -3.11 18.70 -2.21
C VAL A 134 -2.01 19.14 -1.25
N SER A 135 -2.19 20.30 -0.62
CA SER A 135 -1.28 20.78 0.43
C SER A 135 -1.57 20.06 1.75
N ILE A 136 -0.54 19.59 2.43
CA ILE A 136 -0.63 18.98 3.75
C ILE A 136 -0.17 20.01 4.79
N PRO A 137 -1.06 20.46 5.69
CA PRO A 137 -0.73 21.54 6.61
C PRO A 137 0.35 21.13 7.61
N ALA A 138 1.27 22.06 7.89
CA ALA A 138 2.22 21.93 8.98
C ALA A 138 1.48 21.95 10.33
N GLY A 139 2.04 21.23 11.30
CA GLY A 139 1.63 21.31 12.69
C GLY A 139 2.44 22.34 13.48
N THR A 140 2.14 22.46 14.77
CA THR A 140 2.91 23.31 15.71
C THR A 140 4.34 22.79 15.94
N GLY A 141 4.61 21.54 15.58
CA GLY A 141 5.94 20.92 15.60
C GLY A 141 6.85 21.28 14.42
N GLY A 142 6.37 22.05 13.45
CA GLY A 142 7.10 22.42 12.23
C GLY A 142 6.48 21.84 10.96
N SER A 143 7.31 21.46 9.98
CA SER A 143 6.87 20.88 8.71
C SER A 143 5.95 19.66 8.93
N ALA A 144 4.91 19.52 8.11
CA ALA A 144 4.06 18.32 8.13
C ALA A 144 4.89 17.06 7.85
N GLY A 145 5.74 17.11 6.83
CA GLY A 145 6.56 15.99 6.37
C GLY A 145 5.72 14.72 6.20
N PRO A 146 4.72 14.70 5.28
CA PRO A 146 3.82 13.56 5.15
C PRO A 146 4.59 12.29 4.79
N THR A 147 4.30 11.20 5.51
CA THR A 147 4.94 9.90 5.36
C THR A 147 3.95 8.83 4.97
N GLY A 148 2.98 8.53 5.84
CA GLY A 148 1.92 7.55 5.58
C GLY A 148 0.70 8.19 4.94
N ILE A 149 0.11 7.48 3.99
CA ILE A 149 -1.17 7.83 3.35
C ILE A 149 -2.05 6.58 3.26
N VAL A 150 -3.35 6.72 3.48
CA VAL A 150 -4.33 5.66 3.25
C VAL A 150 -5.55 6.20 2.52
N TYR A 151 -6.18 5.32 1.71
CA TYR A 151 -7.50 5.55 1.17
C TYR A 151 -8.57 5.10 2.18
N ASN A 152 -9.51 5.97 2.48
CA ASN A 152 -10.69 5.69 3.30
C ASN A 152 -11.94 5.60 2.41
N GLY A 153 -12.45 4.39 2.23
CA GLY A 153 -13.69 4.14 1.47
C GLY A 153 -14.97 4.28 2.28
N THR A 154 -14.89 4.73 3.55
CA THR A 154 -16.02 4.80 4.48
C THR A 154 -16.54 6.22 4.65
N GLN A 155 -17.65 6.38 5.39
CA GLN A 155 -18.20 7.69 5.77
C GLN A 155 -17.65 8.18 7.13
N ASP A 156 -16.73 7.45 7.73
CA ASP A 156 -15.99 7.86 8.93
C ASP A 156 -14.87 8.85 8.59
N PHE A 157 -14.09 9.24 9.58
CA PHE A 157 -12.95 10.13 9.42
C PHE A 157 -13.32 11.46 8.77
N LYS A 158 -14.34 12.12 9.33
CA LYS A 158 -14.85 13.40 8.83
C LYS A 158 -13.98 14.55 9.29
N VAL A 159 -13.69 15.46 8.36
CA VAL A 159 -13.04 16.76 8.64
C VAL A 159 -14.05 17.88 8.51
N THR A 160 -13.79 18.96 9.24
CA THR A 160 -14.65 20.16 9.22
C THR A 160 -13.78 21.40 9.06
N GLN A 161 -14.14 22.26 8.10
CA GLN A 161 -13.51 23.57 7.93
C GLN A 161 -14.57 24.57 7.45
N ASN A 162 -14.58 25.77 8.02
CA ASN A 162 -15.51 26.87 7.66
C ASN A 162 -17.00 26.44 7.71
N GLY A 163 -17.38 25.56 8.65
CA GLY A 163 -18.74 25.07 8.80
C GLY A 163 -19.15 23.95 7.83
N VAL A 164 -18.27 23.52 6.95
CA VAL A 164 -18.51 22.40 6.00
C VAL A 164 -17.84 21.14 6.55
N THR A 165 -18.58 20.04 6.59
CA THR A 165 -18.09 18.72 7.07
C THR A 165 -18.20 17.67 5.96
N GLY A 166 -17.17 16.85 5.82
CA GLY A 166 -17.14 15.75 4.85
C GLY A 166 -16.20 14.64 5.27
N ALA A 167 -16.47 13.40 4.84
CA ALA A 167 -15.56 12.28 5.00
C ALA A 167 -14.25 12.54 4.22
N SER A 168 -13.14 12.02 4.73
CA SER A 168 -11.81 12.18 4.14
C SER A 168 -11.45 10.93 3.31
N PRO A 169 -11.57 10.93 1.97
CA PRO A 169 -11.11 9.82 1.14
C PRO A 169 -9.63 9.51 1.29
N PHE A 170 -8.81 10.51 1.60
CA PHE A 170 -7.39 10.32 1.88
C PHE A 170 -7.01 10.93 3.21
N ILE A 171 -6.22 10.16 3.97
CA ILE A 171 -5.77 10.53 5.31
C ILE A 171 -4.25 10.39 5.34
N PHE A 172 -3.60 11.34 5.98
CA PHE A 172 -2.15 11.47 6.04
C PHE A 172 -1.66 11.54 7.48
N VAL A 173 -0.48 11.00 7.71
CA VAL A 173 0.32 11.27 8.91
C VAL A 173 1.71 11.74 8.49
N GLY A 174 2.40 12.44 9.37
CA GLY A 174 3.72 12.98 9.05
C GLY A 174 4.70 13.05 10.21
N GLN A 175 5.95 13.30 9.89
CA GLN A 175 7.02 13.43 10.87
C GLN A 175 6.84 14.63 11.82
N GLY A 176 6.05 15.62 11.44
CA GLY A 176 5.64 16.72 12.30
C GLY A 176 4.66 16.33 13.41
N GLY A 177 4.28 15.04 13.50
CA GLY A 177 3.33 14.55 14.52
C GLY A 177 1.87 14.88 14.22
N THR A 178 1.55 15.18 12.98
CA THR A 178 0.19 15.52 12.55
C THR A 178 -0.56 14.33 11.96
N VAL A 179 -1.88 14.34 12.15
CA VAL A 179 -2.86 13.55 11.39
C VAL A 179 -3.74 14.53 10.64
N SER A 180 -3.94 14.36 9.34
CA SER A 180 -4.77 15.24 8.53
C SER A 180 -5.60 14.44 7.53
N GLY A 181 -6.82 14.91 7.26
CA GLY A 181 -7.74 14.32 6.30
C GLY A 181 -8.03 15.25 5.15
N TRP A 182 -8.07 14.75 3.93
CA TRP A 182 -8.50 15.50 2.76
C TRP A 182 -9.92 15.11 2.35
N SER A 183 -10.76 16.13 2.17
CA SER A 183 -12.12 15.96 1.67
C SER A 183 -12.39 16.97 0.56
N PRO A 184 -12.77 16.52 -0.66
CA PRO A 184 -13.00 17.42 -1.79
C PRO A 184 -14.14 18.40 -1.55
N THR A 185 -15.10 18.06 -0.68
CA THR A 185 -16.25 18.92 -0.35
C THR A 185 -15.92 19.94 0.72
N VAL A 186 -14.88 19.74 1.52
CA VAL A 186 -14.47 20.63 2.63
C VAL A 186 -13.40 21.61 2.15
N ASN A 187 -12.33 21.08 1.56
CA ASN A 187 -11.26 21.86 0.93
C ASN A 187 -10.62 21.04 -0.20
N GLY A 188 -10.88 21.43 -1.44
CA GLY A 188 -10.46 20.67 -2.62
C GLY A 188 -8.93 20.63 -2.83
N THR A 189 -8.15 21.55 -2.24
CA THR A 189 -6.71 21.71 -2.51
C THR A 189 -5.83 21.58 -1.27
N ALA A 190 -6.42 21.37 -0.08
CA ALA A 190 -5.66 21.19 1.14
C ALA A 190 -6.34 20.18 2.07
N ALA A 191 -5.55 19.37 2.76
CA ALA A 191 -6.01 18.55 3.88
C ALA A 191 -6.31 19.42 5.10
N VAL A 192 -7.09 18.89 6.03
CA VAL A 192 -7.42 19.54 7.31
C VAL A 192 -6.76 18.76 8.42
N THR A 193 -5.94 19.42 9.23
CA THR A 193 -5.32 18.80 10.42
C THR A 193 -6.37 18.52 11.48
N VAL A 194 -6.41 17.29 11.96
CA VAL A 194 -7.35 16.80 13.00
C VAL A 194 -6.65 16.44 14.30
N SER A 195 -5.34 16.16 14.24
CA SER A 195 -4.50 15.92 15.41
C SER A 195 -3.13 16.52 15.17
N ASP A 196 -2.58 17.19 16.18
CA ASP A 196 -1.25 17.80 16.17
C ASP A 196 -0.56 17.52 17.51
N GLY A 197 0.44 16.67 17.48
CA GLY A 197 1.21 16.27 18.66
C GLY A 197 2.28 17.27 19.08
N GLY A 198 2.53 18.30 18.27
CA GLY A 198 3.56 19.30 18.52
C GLY A 198 5.01 18.79 18.39
N ALA A 199 5.97 19.64 18.68
CA ALA A 199 7.41 19.41 18.43
C ALA A 199 8.00 18.19 19.18
N ASN A 200 7.48 17.88 20.37
CA ASN A 200 7.91 16.74 21.20
C ASN A 200 6.92 15.56 21.17
N GLY A 201 5.90 15.65 20.33
CA GLY A 201 4.88 14.65 20.17
C GLY A 201 5.35 13.44 19.36
N PRO A 202 4.40 12.67 18.80
CA PRO A 202 4.71 11.53 17.97
C PRO A 202 5.50 11.93 16.73
N LEU A 203 6.24 10.98 16.19
CA LEU A 203 6.92 11.10 14.90
C LEU A 203 6.43 9.96 14.03
N TYR A 204 5.40 10.23 13.22
CA TYR A 204 4.78 9.20 12.43
C TYR A 204 5.61 8.89 11.18
N LYS A 205 5.88 7.58 10.99
CA LYS A 205 6.63 7.07 9.84
C LYS A 205 5.77 6.29 8.87
N GLY A 206 4.58 5.82 9.26
CA GLY A 206 3.67 5.03 8.43
C GLY A 206 2.23 5.11 8.93
N LEU A 207 1.27 4.76 8.07
CA LEU A 207 -0.16 4.75 8.37
C LEU A 207 -0.84 3.56 7.71
N ALA A 208 -1.70 2.88 8.46
CA ALA A 208 -2.60 1.87 7.95
C ALA A 208 -4.04 2.16 8.38
N ILE A 209 -5.01 1.59 7.66
CA ILE A 209 -6.44 1.64 8.00
C ILE A 209 -7.00 0.22 8.00
N SER A 210 -7.78 -0.14 9.01
CA SER A 210 -8.48 -1.43 9.07
C SER A 210 -9.75 -1.31 9.91
N SER A 211 -10.52 -2.41 9.97
CA SER A 211 -11.73 -2.51 10.79
C SER A 211 -11.55 -3.55 11.88
N TYR A 212 -12.05 -3.25 13.08
CA TYR A 212 -12.13 -4.17 14.20
C TYR A 212 -13.46 -4.03 14.91
N ALA A 213 -14.11 -5.14 15.24
CA ALA A 213 -15.42 -5.18 15.93
C ALA A 213 -16.49 -4.26 15.31
N GLY A 214 -16.49 -4.13 13.97
CA GLY A 214 -17.46 -3.34 13.22
C GLY A 214 -17.19 -1.84 13.16
N ALA A 215 -16.06 -1.36 13.69
CA ALA A 215 -15.62 0.03 13.60
C ALA A 215 -14.30 0.17 12.83
N ASN A 216 -14.07 1.35 12.22
CA ASN A 216 -12.87 1.64 11.45
C ASN A 216 -11.83 2.36 12.31
N TYR A 217 -10.56 2.00 12.11
CA TYR A 217 -9.44 2.55 12.84
C TYR A 217 -8.27 2.88 11.91
N LEU A 218 -7.54 3.92 12.28
CA LEU A 218 -6.22 4.24 11.74
C LEU A 218 -5.16 3.75 12.73
N TYR A 219 -4.06 3.25 12.19
CA TYR A 219 -2.88 2.79 12.93
C TYR A 219 -1.68 3.59 12.44
N ALA A 220 -1.16 4.47 13.27
CA ALA A 220 -0.05 5.34 12.94
C ALA A 220 1.23 4.88 13.65
N ALA A 221 2.26 4.56 12.88
CA ALA A 221 3.56 4.10 13.39
C ALA A 221 4.33 5.27 14.01
N ASP A 222 4.29 5.40 15.34
CA ASP A 222 5.03 6.41 16.09
C ASP A 222 6.44 5.91 16.38
N PHE A 223 7.35 6.28 15.51
CA PHE A 223 8.76 5.87 15.57
C PHE A 223 9.48 6.44 16.80
N ARG A 224 9.13 7.67 17.23
CA ARG A 224 9.78 8.29 18.39
C ARG A 224 9.48 7.57 19.69
N ASN A 225 8.21 7.19 19.89
CA ASN A 225 7.74 6.64 21.16
C ASN A 225 7.69 5.11 21.16
N ASN A 226 8.12 4.45 20.08
CA ASN A 226 8.04 3.00 19.89
C ASN A 226 6.62 2.48 20.14
N ALA A 227 5.64 3.06 19.46
CA ALA A 227 4.23 2.75 19.64
C ALA A 227 3.46 2.78 18.31
N ILE A 228 2.32 2.11 18.28
CA ILE A 228 1.30 2.31 17.26
C ILE A 228 0.18 3.13 17.89
N ASP A 229 0.02 4.36 17.44
CA ASP A 229 -1.09 5.21 17.83
C ASP A 229 -2.34 4.83 17.05
N VAL A 230 -3.44 4.63 17.76
CA VAL A 230 -4.70 4.22 17.15
C VAL A 230 -5.72 5.34 17.22
N TYR A 231 -6.37 5.63 16.09
CA TYR A 231 -7.45 6.63 16.00
C TYR A 231 -8.73 5.94 15.53
N ASN A 232 -9.84 6.23 16.21
CA ASN A 232 -11.17 5.74 15.80
C ASN A 232 -11.74 6.56 14.62
N GLY A 233 -12.92 6.16 14.11
CA GLY A 233 -13.59 6.80 12.97
C GLY A 233 -13.93 8.29 13.13
N SER A 234 -13.80 8.86 14.32
CA SER A 234 -13.92 10.30 14.62
C SER A 234 -12.58 10.99 14.87
N PHE A 235 -11.46 10.35 14.53
CA PHE A 235 -10.09 10.81 14.80
C PHE A 235 -9.73 10.96 16.29
N ALA A 236 -10.51 10.39 17.20
CA ALA A 236 -10.13 10.36 18.60
C ALA A 236 -9.08 9.25 18.82
N LYS A 237 -7.98 9.59 19.52
CA LYS A 237 -6.95 8.60 19.90
C LYS A 237 -7.55 7.64 20.93
N VAL A 238 -7.39 6.33 20.71
CA VAL A 238 -7.95 5.27 21.54
C VAL A 238 -6.93 4.16 21.74
N THR A 239 -7.19 3.28 22.71
CA THR A 239 -6.40 2.07 22.94
C THR A 239 -7.28 0.85 22.62
N LEU A 240 -6.77 -0.06 21.78
CA LEU A 240 -7.40 -1.34 21.49
C LEU A 240 -6.88 -2.44 22.43
N PRO A 241 -7.60 -3.56 22.58
CA PRO A 241 -7.24 -4.61 23.55
C PRO A 241 -5.83 -5.19 23.38
N GLY A 242 -5.34 -5.32 22.14
CA GLY A 242 -4.04 -5.95 21.85
C GLY A 242 -2.84 -5.00 21.94
N SER A 243 -3.07 -3.68 21.93
CA SER A 243 -2.06 -2.60 22.09
C SER A 243 -0.82 -2.65 21.18
N PHE A 244 -0.77 -3.48 20.14
CA PHE A 244 0.36 -3.61 19.19
C PHE A 244 1.72 -3.83 19.89
N HIS A 245 1.73 -4.69 20.89
CA HIS A 245 2.93 -4.97 21.67
C HIS A 245 3.51 -6.35 21.30
N ASP A 246 4.77 -6.36 20.84
CA ASP A 246 5.59 -7.58 20.76
C ASP A 246 6.43 -7.67 22.03
N PRO A 247 6.21 -8.70 22.90
CA PRO A 247 6.97 -8.86 24.14
C PRO A 247 8.45 -9.19 23.92
N ALA A 248 8.83 -9.62 22.71
CA ALA A 248 10.20 -9.99 22.34
C ALA A 248 10.91 -8.93 21.50
N LEU A 249 10.29 -7.80 21.22
CA LEU A 249 10.90 -6.73 20.40
C LEU A 249 12.21 -6.25 21.04
N PRO A 250 13.36 -6.35 20.35
CA PRO A 250 14.64 -5.90 20.89
C PRO A 250 14.67 -4.40 21.12
N THR A 251 15.34 -3.99 22.20
CA THR A 251 15.51 -2.56 22.52
C THR A 251 16.15 -1.77 21.37
N GLY A 252 15.60 -0.59 21.12
CA GLY A 252 16.06 0.34 20.10
C GLY A 252 15.53 0.04 18.70
N TYR A 253 14.54 -0.83 18.55
CA TYR A 253 13.70 -0.91 17.36
C TYR A 253 12.39 -0.19 17.60
N ALA A 254 11.84 0.42 16.54
CA ALA A 254 10.56 1.11 16.60
C ALA A 254 9.75 0.89 15.31
N PRO A 255 8.41 1.00 15.36
CA PRO A 255 7.54 0.88 14.19
C PRO A 255 7.91 1.90 13.14
N PHE A 256 8.20 1.43 11.93
CA PHE A 256 8.70 2.23 10.82
C PHE A 256 7.73 2.22 9.64
N GLY A 257 7.42 1.05 9.09
CA GLY A 257 6.36 0.81 8.13
C GLY A 257 5.19 0.07 8.76
N ILE A 258 4.00 0.31 8.24
CA ILE A 258 2.79 -0.40 8.68
C ILE A 258 1.82 -0.57 7.53
N GLN A 259 1.26 -1.77 7.37
CA GLN A 259 0.32 -2.08 6.30
C GLN A 259 -0.78 -3.02 6.77
N SER A 260 -2.02 -2.69 6.46
CA SER A 260 -3.16 -3.60 6.63
C SER A 260 -3.33 -4.46 5.37
N ILE A 261 -3.31 -5.77 5.52
CA ILE A 261 -3.46 -6.74 4.43
C ILE A 261 -4.49 -7.79 4.88
N GLY A 262 -5.65 -7.79 4.24
CA GLY A 262 -6.79 -8.57 4.73
C GLY A 262 -7.21 -8.13 6.14
N ASN A 263 -7.27 -9.07 7.07
CA ASN A 263 -7.61 -8.82 8.48
C ASN A 263 -6.37 -8.72 9.39
N LEU A 264 -5.18 -8.63 8.80
CA LEU A 264 -3.91 -8.57 9.51
C LEU A 264 -3.25 -7.20 9.35
N VAL A 265 -2.50 -6.79 10.36
CA VAL A 265 -1.68 -5.60 10.36
C VAL A 265 -0.22 -6.02 10.45
N TYR A 266 0.53 -5.76 9.40
CA TYR A 266 1.96 -6.00 9.32
C TYR A 266 2.69 -4.74 9.75
N VAL A 267 3.63 -4.88 10.68
CA VAL A 267 4.45 -3.78 11.18
C VAL A 267 5.91 -4.08 10.88
N ALA A 268 6.56 -3.20 10.13
CA ALA A 268 8.00 -3.23 9.92
C ALA A 268 8.69 -2.32 10.93
N TYR A 269 9.76 -2.81 11.53
CA TYR A 269 10.54 -2.06 12.51
C TYR A 269 11.93 -1.76 11.97
N ALA A 270 12.41 -0.56 12.22
CA ALA A 270 13.79 -0.16 11.96
C ALA A 270 14.51 0.16 13.27
N LYS A 271 15.86 0.07 13.23
CA LYS A 271 16.72 0.44 14.35
C LYS A 271 16.68 1.95 14.51
N GLN A 272 16.39 2.45 15.71
CA GLN A 272 16.43 3.88 16.02
C GLN A 272 17.87 4.36 16.15
N ALA A 273 18.14 5.59 15.69
CA ALA A 273 19.38 6.27 16.00
C ALA A 273 19.47 6.56 17.50
N THR A 274 20.67 6.52 18.05
CA THR A 274 20.92 6.79 19.48
C THR A 274 20.73 8.26 19.83
N SER A 275 20.66 9.13 18.83
CA SER A 275 20.36 10.56 18.96
C SER A 275 19.56 11.05 17.75
N GLY A 276 18.52 11.88 18.02
CA GLY A 276 17.65 12.42 16.98
C GLY A 276 16.56 11.45 16.48
N PRO A 277 15.78 11.86 15.47
CA PRO A 277 14.59 11.15 15.00
C PRO A 277 14.86 10.12 13.90
N GLY A 278 16.14 9.84 13.57
CA GLY A 278 16.55 9.01 12.44
C GLY A 278 16.50 7.51 12.75
N ASP A 279 16.53 6.74 11.69
CA ASP A 279 16.80 5.30 11.70
C ASP A 279 18.25 5.00 11.34
N ILE A 280 18.71 3.81 11.70
CA ILE A 280 20.04 3.29 11.34
C ILE A 280 19.82 2.17 10.32
N PRO A 281 20.04 2.41 9.02
CA PRO A 281 20.04 1.35 8.05
C PRO A 281 21.27 0.44 8.19
N GLY A 282 21.11 -0.82 7.86
CA GLY A 282 22.17 -1.84 7.88
C GLY A 282 21.61 -3.22 7.62
N ALA A 283 22.41 -4.09 7.00
CA ALA A 283 22.02 -5.46 6.74
C ALA A 283 21.69 -6.18 8.06
N GLY A 284 20.53 -6.83 8.11
CA GLY A 284 20.01 -7.48 9.32
C GLY A 284 19.34 -6.53 10.32
N LEU A 285 19.29 -5.23 10.06
CA LEU A 285 18.63 -4.25 10.92
C LEU A 285 17.19 -4.02 10.47
N GLY A 286 16.33 -5.00 10.73
CA GLY A 286 14.90 -4.95 10.43
C GLY A 286 14.15 -6.11 11.07
N ILE A 287 12.87 -5.87 11.38
CA ILE A 287 11.94 -6.88 11.94
C ILE A 287 10.59 -6.66 11.25
N ILE A 288 9.83 -7.74 11.07
CA ILE A 288 8.45 -7.68 10.60
C ILE A 288 7.60 -8.51 11.56
N ASP A 289 6.62 -7.87 12.18
CA ASP A 289 5.63 -8.51 13.02
C ASP A 289 4.24 -8.50 12.37
N VAL A 290 3.43 -9.44 12.79
CA VAL A 290 2.03 -9.59 12.36
C VAL A 290 1.14 -9.49 13.58
N PHE A 291 0.15 -8.61 13.49
CA PHE A 291 -0.90 -8.41 14.48
C PHE A 291 -2.27 -8.63 13.83
N ASP A 292 -3.28 -8.88 14.62
CA ASP A 292 -4.67 -8.72 14.18
C ASP A 292 -5.10 -7.25 14.24
N SER A 293 -6.30 -6.95 13.74
CA SER A 293 -6.82 -5.57 13.74
C SER A 293 -7.16 -5.04 15.15
N SER A 294 -7.16 -5.87 16.20
CA SER A 294 -7.26 -5.42 17.60
C SER A 294 -5.91 -4.96 18.17
N GLY A 295 -4.81 -5.21 17.43
CA GLY A 295 -3.45 -5.02 17.89
C GLY A 295 -2.90 -6.19 18.71
N ALA A 296 -3.58 -7.35 18.71
CA ALA A 296 -3.06 -8.54 19.37
C ALA A 296 -1.91 -9.15 18.52
N PHE A 297 -0.77 -9.40 19.16
CA PHE A 297 0.39 -10.01 18.53
C PHE A 297 0.10 -11.45 18.09
N ILE A 298 0.38 -11.74 16.83
CA ILE A 298 0.20 -13.08 16.26
C ILE A 298 1.55 -13.78 16.17
N LYS A 299 2.53 -13.12 15.52
CA LYS A 299 3.88 -13.68 15.34
C LYS A 299 4.88 -12.61 14.88
N GLN A 300 6.14 -12.86 15.18
CA GLN A 300 7.24 -12.27 14.44
C GLN A 300 7.41 -13.06 13.13
N LEU A 301 7.20 -12.38 12.00
CA LEU A 301 7.28 -13.03 10.69
C LEU A 301 8.73 -13.22 10.25
N ALA A 302 9.53 -12.16 10.38
CA ALA A 302 10.94 -12.18 9.98
C ALA A 302 11.76 -11.21 10.83
N MET A 303 13.03 -11.57 11.08
CA MET A 303 13.99 -10.73 11.81
C MET A 303 15.38 -10.90 11.21
N GLY A 304 16.08 -9.80 11.01
CA GLY A 304 17.47 -9.85 10.56
C GLY A 304 17.62 -10.24 9.08
N GLY A 305 18.67 -10.98 8.75
CA GLY A 305 18.94 -11.49 7.40
C GLY A 305 19.07 -10.35 6.36
N VAL A 306 18.19 -10.37 5.36
CA VAL A 306 18.15 -9.38 4.28
C VAL A 306 17.40 -8.10 4.62
N LEU A 307 16.73 -8.03 5.77
CA LEU A 307 15.98 -6.84 6.20
C LEU A 307 16.95 -5.70 6.53
N ASN A 308 16.66 -4.51 5.99
CA ASN A 308 17.50 -3.33 6.12
C ASN A 308 16.62 -2.08 6.16
N ALA A 309 16.22 -1.65 7.36
CA ALA A 309 15.23 -0.60 7.58
C ALA A 309 13.99 -0.80 6.67
N PRO A 310 13.23 -1.92 6.82
CA PRO A 310 12.09 -2.22 5.97
C PRO A 310 10.96 -1.22 6.19
N TRP A 311 10.30 -0.78 5.08
CA TRP A 311 9.19 0.18 5.18
C TRP A 311 7.96 -0.23 4.39
N GLY A 312 7.99 -0.22 3.07
CA GLY A 312 6.85 -0.56 2.21
C GLY A 312 6.57 -2.05 2.21
N MET A 313 5.32 -2.43 2.37
CA MET A 313 4.90 -3.82 2.35
C MET A 313 3.62 -3.98 1.53
N THR A 314 3.54 -5.04 0.74
CA THR A 314 2.31 -5.38 0.00
C THR A 314 2.29 -6.88 -0.33
N MET A 315 1.08 -7.44 -0.49
CA MET A 315 0.94 -8.84 -0.91
C MET A 315 0.94 -8.93 -2.43
N ALA A 316 1.80 -9.78 -2.98
CA ALA A 316 1.84 -10.02 -4.41
C ALA A 316 0.59 -10.76 -4.88
N PRO A 317 -0.06 -10.32 -5.98
CA PRO A 317 -1.19 -11.02 -6.56
C PRO A 317 -0.77 -12.37 -7.18
N ALA A 318 -1.74 -13.25 -7.46
CA ALA A 318 -1.50 -14.60 -7.97
C ALA A 318 -0.82 -14.65 -9.37
N ASN A 319 -0.74 -13.53 -10.07
CA ASN A 319 -0.15 -13.40 -11.39
C ASN A 319 1.10 -12.48 -11.41
N PHE A 320 1.88 -12.52 -10.34
CA PHE A 320 3.13 -11.76 -10.20
C PHE A 320 4.39 -12.65 -10.34
N GLY A 321 4.31 -13.72 -11.09
CA GLY A 321 5.44 -14.62 -11.38
C GLY A 321 5.87 -15.47 -10.17
N PRO A 322 7.19 -15.67 -9.95
CA PRO A 322 7.68 -16.59 -8.93
C PRO A 322 7.33 -16.20 -7.49
N PHE A 323 7.04 -14.92 -7.24
CA PHE A 323 6.69 -14.40 -5.92
C PHE A 323 5.18 -14.16 -5.74
N SER A 324 4.34 -14.79 -6.58
CA SER A 324 2.88 -14.73 -6.43
C SER A 324 2.45 -15.23 -5.06
N GLY A 325 1.68 -14.41 -4.32
CA GLY A 325 1.20 -14.74 -2.97
C GLY A 325 2.19 -14.46 -1.83
N ASP A 326 3.39 -13.96 -2.13
CA ASP A 326 4.37 -13.56 -1.12
C ASP A 326 4.12 -12.14 -0.60
N LEU A 327 4.58 -11.89 0.61
CA LEU A 327 4.72 -10.54 1.15
C LEU A 327 5.98 -9.90 0.56
N LEU A 328 5.79 -8.85 -0.25
CA LEU A 328 6.89 -8.04 -0.76
C LEU A 328 7.23 -6.96 0.26
N VAL A 329 8.52 -6.82 0.56
CA VAL A 329 9.05 -5.90 1.56
C VAL A 329 10.12 -5.02 0.93
N ALA A 330 9.90 -3.70 0.94
CA ALA A 330 10.84 -2.69 0.50
C ALA A 330 11.82 -2.35 1.63
N ASN A 331 13.08 -2.50 1.39
CA ASN A 331 14.14 -2.02 2.26
C ASN A 331 14.51 -0.58 1.90
N PHE A 332 14.27 0.36 2.79
CA PHE A 332 14.79 1.72 2.64
C PHE A 332 16.33 1.75 2.61
N GLY A 333 16.97 0.91 3.44
CA GLY A 333 18.40 0.98 3.66
C GLY A 333 19.27 0.50 2.49
N ASP A 334 18.77 -0.38 1.59
CA ASP A 334 19.53 -0.86 0.43
C ASP A 334 18.75 -0.85 -0.88
N GLY A 335 17.53 -0.34 -0.89
CA GLY A 335 16.70 -0.15 -2.08
C GLY A 335 16.19 -1.44 -2.72
N LYS A 336 16.31 -2.59 -2.06
CA LYS A 336 15.86 -3.88 -2.58
C LYS A 336 14.44 -4.20 -2.15
N ILE A 337 13.77 -5.05 -2.94
CA ILE A 337 12.46 -5.60 -2.62
C ILE A 337 12.63 -7.12 -2.45
N ASN A 338 12.36 -7.59 -1.23
CA ASN A 338 12.47 -8.99 -0.87
C ASN A 338 11.09 -9.61 -0.71
N ALA A 339 10.95 -10.85 -1.15
CA ALA A 339 9.72 -11.64 -1.07
C ALA A 339 9.83 -12.63 0.09
N PHE A 340 8.79 -12.65 0.93
CA PHE A 340 8.69 -13.54 2.09
C PHE A 340 7.40 -14.35 2.02
N ASN A 341 7.48 -15.63 2.25
CA ASN A 341 6.29 -16.45 2.45
C ASN A 341 5.50 -15.96 3.67
N PRO A 342 4.25 -15.51 3.53
CA PRO A 342 3.51 -14.85 4.62
C PRO A 342 3.14 -15.81 5.76
N SER A 343 3.14 -17.12 5.50
CA SER A 343 2.82 -18.13 6.52
C SER A 343 4.03 -18.50 7.37
N THR A 344 5.18 -18.71 6.73
CA THR A 344 6.40 -19.24 7.37
C THR A 344 7.44 -18.17 7.71
N GLY A 345 7.38 -17.00 7.08
CA GLY A 345 8.41 -15.95 7.18
C GLY A 345 9.71 -16.28 6.45
N LYS A 346 9.75 -17.42 5.72
CA LYS A 346 10.91 -17.76 4.91
C LYS A 346 11.04 -16.75 3.76
N MET A 347 12.25 -16.27 3.53
CA MET A 347 12.59 -15.51 2.33
C MET A 347 12.59 -16.44 1.11
N ASP A 348 11.83 -16.07 0.08
CA ASP A 348 11.74 -16.83 -1.16
C ASP A 348 12.61 -16.21 -2.28
N GLY A 349 12.96 -14.92 -2.17
CA GLY A 349 13.90 -14.27 -3.08
C GLY A 349 13.88 -12.75 -3.03
N THR A 350 14.60 -12.14 -3.96
CA THR A 350 14.66 -10.69 -4.20
C THR A 350 14.23 -10.41 -5.64
N LEU A 351 13.43 -9.39 -5.88
CA LEU A 351 13.03 -9.00 -7.23
C LEU A 351 14.28 -8.68 -8.06
N SER A 352 14.47 -9.40 -9.17
CA SER A 352 15.68 -9.34 -9.98
C SER A 352 15.37 -9.16 -11.47
N ARG A 353 16.32 -8.54 -12.17
CA ARG A 353 16.29 -8.36 -13.62
C ARG A 353 16.59 -9.67 -14.35
N SER A 354 16.47 -9.66 -15.67
CA SER A 354 16.74 -10.84 -16.53
C SER A 354 18.20 -11.33 -16.50
N ASP A 355 19.13 -10.47 -16.09
CA ASP A 355 20.54 -10.82 -15.89
C ASP A 355 20.83 -11.41 -14.49
N GLY A 356 19.78 -11.58 -13.66
CA GLY A 356 19.88 -12.07 -12.29
C GLY A 356 20.30 -11.01 -11.25
N THR A 357 20.57 -9.77 -11.67
CA THR A 357 20.91 -8.70 -10.73
C THR A 357 19.65 -8.20 -9.99
N PRO A 358 19.72 -7.96 -8.67
CA PRO A 358 18.61 -7.36 -7.92
C PRO A 358 18.20 -6.00 -8.50
N ILE A 359 16.91 -5.71 -8.48
CA ILE A 359 16.41 -4.35 -8.66
C ILE A 359 16.78 -3.56 -7.40
N VAL A 360 17.47 -2.43 -7.60
CA VAL A 360 17.85 -1.51 -6.52
C VAL A 360 17.30 -0.13 -6.85
N ILE A 361 16.56 0.46 -5.92
CA ILE A 361 15.95 1.78 -6.02
C ILE A 361 16.42 2.59 -4.83
N ASP A 362 17.25 3.60 -5.08
CA ASP A 362 17.81 4.46 -4.02
C ASP A 362 16.68 5.17 -3.25
N GLY A 363 16.74 5.10 -1.91
CA GLY A 363 15.72 5.71 -1.04
C GLY A 363 14.32 5.13 -1.19
N LEU A 364 14.19 3.83 -1.48
CA LEU A 364 12.90 3.13 -1.67
C LEU A 364 12.01 3.21 -0.45
N TRP A 365 10.75 3.66 -0.65
CA TRP A 365 9.74 3.78 0.38
C TRP A 365 8.51 2.90 0.14
N GLY A 366 7.51 3.43 -0.55
CA GLY A 366 6.20 2.80 -0.71
C GLY A 366 6.13 1.75 -1.80
N LEU A 367 5.31 0.72 -1.57
CA LEU A 367 4.92 -0.30 -2.52
C LEU A 367 3.40 -0.45 -2.54
N ALA A 368 2.81 -0.51 -3.73
CA ALA A 368 1.40 -0.87 -3.89
C ALA A 368 1.13 -1.43 -5.28
N PHE A 369 0.24 -2.42 -5.39
CA PHE A 369 -0.24 -2.89 -6.68
C PHE A 369 -1.30 -1.96 -7.24
N GLY A 370 -1.40 -1.88 -8.57
CA GLY A 370 -2.40 -1.08 -9.24
C GLY A 370 -3.83 -1.55 -8.97
N ASN A 371 -4.80 -0.72 -9.34
CA ASN A 371 -6.23 -0.90 -9.08
C ASN A 371 -7.03 -1.33 -10.33
N GLY A 372 -6.37 -1.56 -11.48
CA GLY A 372 -6.99 -2.00 -12.73
C GLY A 372 -7.59 -0.88 -13.59
N VAL A 373 -7.54 0.39 -13.15
CA VAL A 373 -8.02 1.55 -13.92
C VAL A 373 -6.88 2.54 -14.19
N ASN A 374 -7.08 3.50 -15.09
CA ASN A 374 -6.13 4.58 -15.40
C ASN A 374 -4.70 4.08 -15.69
N SER A 375 -4.58 3.02 -16.50
CA SER A 375 -3.30 2.38 -16.84
C SER A 375 -2.51 1.86 -15.62
N GLN A 376 -3.21 1.46 -14.55
CA GLN A 376 -2.65 0.93 -13.30
C GLN A 376 -2.99 -0.57 -13.16
N PRO A 377 -2.34 -1.51 -13.91
CA PRO A 377 -2.68 -2.92 -13.88
C PRO A 377 -2.55 -3.54 -12.49
N ASN A 378 -3.43 -4.47 -12.15
CA ASN A 378 -3.46 -5.11 -10.82
C ASN A 378 -2.22 -5.99 -10.53
N ASN A 379 -1.45 -6.36 -11.55
CA ASN A 379 -0.21 -7.13 -11.44
C ASN A 379 1.05 -6.29 -11.69
N THR A 380 0.93 -4.99 -11.76
CA THR A 380 2.06 -4.05 -11.79
C THR A 380 2.30 -3.52 -10.39
N LEU A 381 3.51 -3.64 -9.90
CA LEU A 381 3.94 -3.09 -8.61
C LEU A 381 4.42 -1.65 -8.80
N PHE A 382 3.75 -0.69 -8.18
CA PHE A 382 4.18 0.71 -8.16
C PHE A 382 5.01 1.00 -6.91
N PHE A 383 5.99 1.90 -7.04
CA PHE A 383 6.88 2.28 -5.96
C PHE A 383 7.06 3.79 -5.87
N THR A 384 7.40 4.26 -4.69
CA THR A 384 7.85 5.62 -4.40
C THR A 384 9.23 5.59 -3.78
N ALA A 385 10.01 6.64 -4.00
CA ALA A 385 11.35 6.75 -3.43
C ALA A 385 11.77 8.19 -3.18
N GLY A 386 12.70 8.37 -2.23
CA GLY A 386 13.42 9.61 -1.93
C GLY A 386 14.91 9.47 -2.18
N PRO A 387 15.37 9.45 -3.44
CA PRO A 387 16.77 9.28 -3.77
C PRO A 387 17.70 10.36 -3.20
N SER A 388 18.99 10.05 -3.11
CA SER A 388 20.03 10.97 -2.61
C SER A 388 19.73 11.49 -1.20
N GLY A 389 19.33 10.58 -0.31
CA GLY A 389 19.02 10.91 1.09
C GLY A 389 17.75 11.74 1.26
N GLY A 390 16.76 11.60 0.36
CA GLY A 390 15.48 12.29 0.40
C GLY A 390 15.49 13.71 -0.17
N THR A 391 16.56 14.11 -0.89
CA THR A 391 16.63 15.42 -1.55
C THR A 391 15.89 15.44 -2.87
N HIS A 392 15.60 14.26 -3.44
CA HIS A 392 14.91 14.07 -4.71
C HIS A 392 13.71 13.15 -4.54
N GLY A 393 12.86 13.05 -5.57
CA GLY A 393 11.68 12.21 -5.56
C GLY A 393 11.58 11.35 -6.82
N LEU A 394 11.04 10.13 -6.64
CA LEU A 394 10.82 9.19 -7.72
C LEU A 394 9.51 8.42 -7.49
N TYR A 395 8.70 8.32 -8.55
CA TYR A 395 7.57 7.41 -8.68
C TYR A 395 7.81 6.51 -9.89
N GLY A 396 7.59 5.22 -9.74
CA GLY A 396 7.83 4.27 -10.81
C GLY A 396 7.02 3.00 -10.67
N ARG A 397 7.25 2.07 -11.59
CA ARG A 397 6.57 0.77 -11.64
C ARG A 397 7.56 -0.36 -11.90
N ILE A 398 7.17 -1.56 -11.48
CA ILE A 398 7.88 -2.80 -11.70
C ILE A 398 6.90 -3.78 -12.34
N ASP A 399 7.25 -4.25 -13.52
CA ASP A 399 6.47 -5.19 -14.32
C ASP A 399 7.17 -6.54 -14.40
N LEU A 400 6.39 -7.62 -14.39
CA LEU A 400 6.84 -8.98 -14.70
C LEU A 400 7.21 -9.06 -16.19
N GLN A 401 8.33 -9.72 -16.51
CA GLN A 401 8.86 -9.91 -17.87
C GLN A 401 8.75 -11.37 -18.33
#